data_ad9ea97446c6aeabef8bc2b26b92b2be
#
_entry.id   ad9ea97446c6aeabef8bc2b26b92b2be
#
_cell.length_a   1.000
_cell.length_b   1.000
_cell.length_c   1.000
_cell.angle_alpha   90.00
_cell.angle_beta   90.00
_cell.angle_gamma   90.00
#
_symmetry.space_group_name_H-M   'P 1'
#
loop_
_entity.id
_entity.type
_entity.pdbx_description
1 polymer ?
#
loop_
_entity_poly.entity_id
_entity_poly.type
_entity_poly.pdbx_seq_one_letter_code
_entity_poly.pdbx_strand_id
1 'polypeptide(L)'
;SVTPGQFIEAGRYDLDGLLVRIEHAVSSVGARRILLDGVPALFYGFSDASAVRDVLVRLYGWLKDKGLTAVVTAESETDMIRHGLGRSLPDCIVLLTERISNNFATRYLQVAKYRGSSHGAGEFPFLIGENGISLIPVTSIQPTYEVSSERITTGVPQLDKMLGGQGYYRGNSILVSGEAGTGKTSLAA
;
A
#
# COMPACT_ATOMS: atom_id res chain seq x y z
N SER A 1 19.53 21.26 5.11
CA SER A 1 18.67 20.80 6.21
C SER A 1 18.29 22.01 7.06
N VAL A 2 17.02 22.32 7.16
CA VAL A 2 16.47 23.41 7.95
C VAL A 2 15.97 22.81 9.27
N THR A 3 16.45 23.32 10.39
CA THR A 3 16.10 22.80 11.72
C THR A 3 14.72 23.32 12.15
N PRO A 4 13.81 22.51 12.68
CA PRO A 4 12.42 22.86 13.00
C PRO A 4 12.25 23.96 14.08
N GLY A 5 13.26 24.25 14.86
CA GLY A 5 13.17 25.12 16.06
C GLY A 5 13.05 26.63 15.83
N GLN A 6 13.07 27.13 14.59
CA GLN A 6 13.04 28.56 14.30
C GLN A 6 11.69 29.13 13.87
N PHE A 7 10.63 28.34 13.96
CA PHE A 7 9.32 28.68 13.37
C PHE A 7 8.24 29.07 14.38
N ILE A 8 8.58 29.16 15.67
CA ILE A 8 7.60 29.46 16.71
C ILE A 8 7.96 30.80 17.32
N GLU A 9 7.53 31.90 16.72
CA GLU A 9 7.32 33.15 17.45
C GLU A 9 5.83 33.31 17.76
N ALA A 10 5.51 33.36 19.05
CA ALA A 10 4.21 33.77 19.60
C ALA A 10 2.99 32.92 19.15
N GLY A 11 3.09 31.59 19.12
CA GLY A 11 1.89 30.74 18.99
C GLY A 11 1.19 30.75 17.61
N ARG A 12 1.79 31.36 16.60
CA ARG A 12 1.35 31.32 15.21
C ARG A 12 2.44 30.75 14.32
N TYR A 13 2.13 29.68 13.63
CA TYR A 13 3.00 29.10 12.62
C TYR A 13 3.02 30.01 11.38
N ASP A 14 4.20 30.51 11.01
CA ASP A 14 4.38 31.31 9.80
C ASP A 14 4.51 30.41 8.57
N LEU A 15 3.36 30.02 8.01
CA LEU A 15 3.33 29.23 6.77
C LEU A 15 3.94 30.02 5.60
N ASP A 16 3.73 31.31 5.52
CA ASP A 16 4.22 32.12 4.40
C ASP A 16 5.74 32.18 4.39
N GLY A 17 6.36 32.32 5.54
CA GLY A 17 7.82 32.22 5.70
C GLY A 17 8.37 30.84 5.33
N LEU A 18 7.66 29.77 5.68
CA LEU A 18 8.03 28.40 5.25
C LEU A 18 7.94 28.25 3.73
N LEU A 19 6.84 28.67 3.11
CA LEU A 19 6.65 28.55 1.66
C LEU A 19 7.72 29.33 0.89
N VAL A 20 8.09 30.55 1.33
CA VAL A 20 9.18 31.33 0.72
C VAL A 20 10.52 30.58 0.79
N ARG A 21 10.83 29.94 1.90
CA ARG A 21 12.08 29.16 2.06
C ARG A 21 12.07 27.90 1.17
N ILE A 22 10.94 27.22 1.10
CA ILE A 22 10.78 26.06 0.20
C ILE A 22 10.94 26.51 -1.25
N GLU A 23 10.33 27.62 -1.64
CA GLU A 23 10.44 28.17 -2.99
C GLU A 23 11.89 28.52 -3.36
N HIS A 24 12.61 29.16 -2.45
CA HIS A 24 14.02 29.47 -2.65
C HIS A 24 14.85 28.19 -2.82
N ALA A 25 14.64 27.20 -1.95
CA ALA A 25 15.36 25.92 -2.03
C ALA A 25 15.05 25.16 -3.32
N VAL A 26 13.78 25.09 -3.73
CA VAL A 26 13.34 24.45 -4.96
C VAL A 26 13.95 25.13 -6.19
N SER A 27 13.93 26.46 -6.20
CA SER A 27 14.45 27.26 -7.32
C SER A 27 15.97 27.15 -7.45
N SER A 28 16.69 27.14 -6.30
CA SER A 28 18.16 27.10 -6.29
C SER A 28 18.73 25.79 -6.86
N VAL A 29 18.01 24.69 -6.77
CA VAL A 29 18.45 23.36 -7.29
C VAL A 29 17.65 22.91 -8.51
N GLY A 30 16.66 23.69 -8.95
CA GLY A 30 15.78 23.31 -10.04
C GLY A 30 14.94 22.04 -9.77
N ALA A 31 14.53 21.84 -8.51
CA ALA A 31 13.84 20.63 -8.08
C ALA A 31 12.45 20.53 -8.72
N ARG A 32 12.07 19.31 -9.13
CA ARG A 32 10.70 18.96 -9.54
C ARG A 32 9.99 18.06 -8.53
N ARG A 33 10.73 17.58 -7.54
CA ARG A 33 10.24 16.70 -6.46
C ARG A 33 10.69 17.25 -5.13
N ILE A 34 9.81 17.15 -4.15
CA ILE A 34 10.07 17.56 -2.77
C ILE A 34 9.65 16.46 -1.80
N LEU A 35 10.43 16.23 -0.78
CA LEU A 35 10.09 15.40 0.35
C LEU A 35 9.89 16.31 1.58
N LEU A 36 8.70 16.20 2.18
CA LEU A 36 8.37 16.83 3.45
C LEU A 36 8.23 15.73 4.50
N ASP A 37 9.29 15.55 5.28
CA ASP A 37 9.36 14.46 6.26
C ASP A 37 8.81 14.92 7.62
N GLY A 38 7.89 14.14 8.20
CA GLY A 38 7.33 14.39 9.51
C GLY A 38 6.42 15.63 9.58
N VAL A 39 5.62 15.91 8.56
CA VAL A 39 4.73 17.08 8.50
C VAL A 39 3.86 17.27 9.75
N PRO A 40 3.32 16.23 10.43
CA PRO A 40 2.59 16.42 11.68
C PRO A 40 3.39 17.14 12.77
N ALA A 41 4.72 17.02 12.78
CA ALA A 41 5.57 17.72 13.75
C ALA A 41 5.50 19.25 13.61
N LEU A 42 5.15 19.77 12.43
CA LEU A 42 4.94 21.20 12.21
C LEU A 42 3.72 21.76 12.98
N PHE A 43 2.83 20.88 13.41
CA PHE A 43 1.56 21.23 14.05
C PHE A 43 1.52 20.87 15.54
N TYR A 44 2.64 20.44 16.13
CA TYR A 44 2.73 20.27 17.58
C TYR A 44 2.45 21.61 18.29
N GLY A 45 1.40 21.64 19.10
CA GLY A 45 0.98 22.86 19.80
C GLY A 45 -0.25 23.55 19.20
N PHE A 46 -0.73 23.13 18.03
CA PHE A 46 -2.03 23.56 17.54
C PHE A 46 -3.14 22.78 18.25
N SER A 47 -4.02 23.49 18.93
CA SER A 47 -5.20 22.92 19.59
C SER A 47 -6.42 22.80 18.65
N ASP A 48 -6.37 23.49 17.52
CA ASP A 48 -7.48 23.55 16.56
C ASP A 48 -7.16 22.78 15.28
N ALA A 49 -7.85 21.66 15.08
CA ALA A 49 -7.74 20.83 13.90
C ALA A 49 -8.17 21.54 12.61
N SER A 50 -9.06 22.55 12.69
CA SER A 50 -9.48 23.33 11.52
C SER A 50 -8.35 24.22 11.01
N ALA A 51 -7.61 24.86 11.89
CA ALA A 51 -6.46 25.67 11.54
C ALA A 51 -5.35 24.84 10.88
N VAL A 52 -5.10 23.63 11.38
CA VAL A 52 -4.16 22.69 10.77
C VAL A 52 -4.60 22.30 9.36
N ARG A 53 -5.88 22.01 9.19
CA ARG A 53 -6.45 21.68 7.87
C ARG A 53 -6.25 22.81 6.87
N ASP A 54 -6.53 24.06 7.27
CA ASP A 54 -6.38 25.22 6.39
C ASP A 54 -4.94 25.44 5.95
N VAL A 55 -3.98 25.26 6.86
CA VAL A 55 -2.56 25.31 6.55
C VAL A 55 -2.18 24.23 5.54
N LEU A 56 -2.68 23.01 5.71
CA LEU A 56 -2.41 21.90 4.80
C LEU A 56 -3.06 22.10 3.43
N VAL A 57 -4.28 22.61 3.38
CA VAL A 57 -4.95 22.94 2.10
C VAL A 57 -4.12 23.96 1.33
N ARG A 58 -3.62 25.01 2.02
CA ARG A 58 -2.76 26.04 1.41
C ARG A 58 -1.43 25.45 0.94
N LEU A 59 -0.79 24.62 1.75
CA LEU A 59 0.47 23.95 1.39
C LEU A 59 0.31 23.07 0.14
N TYR A 60 -0.71 22.20 0.13
CA TYR A 60 -0.98 21.33 -1.02
C TYR A 60 -1.36 22.12 -2.27
N GLY A 61 -2.16 23.18 -2.13
CA GLY A 61 -2.50 24.09 -3.22
C GLY A 61 -1.25 24.72 -3.81
N TRP A 62 -0.38 25.29 -2.98
CA TRP A 62 0.86 25.90 -3.41
C TRP A 62 1.81 24.92 -4.12
N LEU A 63 1.97 23.69 -3.58
CA LEU A 63 2.79 22.66 -4.23
C LEU A 63 2.27 22.30 -5.62
N LYS A 64 0.95 22.23 -5.77
CA LYS A 64 0.29 21.93 -7.03
C LYS A 64 0.44 23.08 -8.04
N ASP A 65 0.26 24.31 -7.60
CA ASP A 65 0.40 25.51 -8.46
C ASP A 65 1.85 25.66 -8.97
N LYS A 66 2.84 25.24 -8.19
CA LYS A 66 4.25 25.17 -8.59
C LYS A 66 4.59 23.96 -9.47
N GLY A 67 3.66 23.06 -9.74
CA GLY A 67 3.88 21.84 -10.51
C GLY A 67 4.86 20.85 -9.84
N LEU A 68 4.99 20.89 -8.52
CA LEU A 68 5.88 20.04 -7.76
C LEU A 68 5.22 18.70 -7.43
N THR A 69 5.93 17.60 -7.60
CA THR A 69 5.56 16.32 -7.03
C THR A 69 6.06 16.26 -5.59
N ALA A 70 5.12 16.26 -4.63
CA ALA A 70 5.46 16.22 -3.21
C ALA A 70 5.20 14.84 -2.61
N VAL A 71 6.16 14.32 -1.86
CA VAL A 71 5.99 13.19 -0.95
C VAL A 71 5.97 13.75 0.47
N VAL A 72 4.92 13.41 1.20
CA VAL A 72 4.71 13.89 2.58
C VAL A 72 4.62 12.67 3.48
N THR A 73 5.41 12.62 4.55
CA THR A 73 5.37 11.52 5.51
C THR A 73 4.63 11.92 6.78
N ALA A 74 3.98 10.95 7.40
CA ALA A 74 3.32 11.08 8.70
C ALA A 74 3.46 9.76 9.48
N GLU A 75 3.56 9.83 10.81
CA GLU A 75 3.84 8.67 11.64
C GLU A 75 2.66 7.72 11.78
N SER A 76 1.43 8.20 11.72
CA SER A 76 0.24 7.35 11.81
C SER A 76 -0.96 7.86 11.02
N GLU A 77 -1.82 6.93 10.58
CA GLU A 77 -3.11 7.28 9.96
C GLU A 77 -4.01 8.05 10.95
N THR A 78 -3.93 7.72 12.24
CA THR A 78 -4.70 8.39 13.30
C THR A 78 -4.29 9.85 13.44
N ASP A 79 -3.01 10.18 13.35
CA ASP A 79 -2.53 11.55 13.41
C ASP A 79 -2.92 12.33 12.15
N MET A 80 -2.88 11.68 10.99
CA MET A 80 -3.39 12.28 9.75
C MET A 80 -4.88 12.64 9.85
N ILE A 81 -5.70 11.77 10.44
CA ILE A 81 -7.14 12.01 10.63
C ILE A 81 -7.38 13.10 11.68
N ARG A 82 -6.68 13.06 12.82
CA ARG A 82 -6.78 14.06 13.90
C ARG A 82 -6.41 15.47 13.44
N HIS A 83 -5.42 15.58 12.59
CA HIS A 83 -4.95 16.86 12.04
C HIS A 83 -5.63 17.26 10.73
N GLY A 84 -6.79 16.68 10.40
CA GLY A 84 -7.56 17.08 9.23
C GLY A 84 -6.96 16.72 7.87
N LEU A 85 -5.86 15.96 7.87
CA LEU A 85 -5.24 15.39 6.66
C LEU A 85 -6.10 14.28 6.02
N GLY A 86 -7.37 14.21 6.33
CA GLY A 86 -8.27 13.16 5.84
C GLY A 86 -7.96 12.74 4.40
N ARG A 87 -8.42 11.58 4.02
CA ARG A 87 -8.21 10.96 2.68
C ARG A 87 -8.57 11.87 1.48
N SER A 88 -9.07 13.09 1.72
CA SER A 88 -9.54 14.02 0.67
C SER A 88 -8.41 14.81 0.01
N LEU A 89 -7.39 15.23 0.72
CA LEU A 89 -6.35 16.14 0.21
C LEU A 89 -5.33 15.47 -0.70
N PRO A 90 -4.60 14.40 -0.29
CA PRO A 90 -3.56 13.82 -1.12
C PRO A 90 -4.15 13.08 -2.33
N ASP A 91 -3.41 13.10 -3.45
CA ASP A 91 -3.80 12.36 -4.66
C ASP A 91 -3.42 10.88 -4.58
N CYS A 92 -2.40 10.55 -3.79
CA CYS A 92 -1.96 9.19 -3.50
C CYS A 92 -1.77 9.01 -1.99
N ILE A 93 -2.18 7.87 -1.45
CA ILE A 93 -1.93 7.47 -0.06
C ILE A 93 -1.33 6.08 -0.08
N VAL A 94 -0.12 5.98 0.46
CA VAL A 94 0.58 4.71 0.68
C VAL A 94 0.67 4.49 2.19
N LEU A 95 0.17 3.37 2.65
CA LEU A 95 0.26 2.95 4.05
C LEU A 95 1.38 1.92 4.19
N LEU A 96 2.23 2.14 5.17
CA LEU A 96 3.27 1.20 5.58
C LEU A 96 2.95 0.71 6.98
N THR A 97 2.87 -0.61 7.15
CA THR A 97 2.60 -1.24 8.46
C THR A 97 3.63 -2.31 8.75
N GLU A 98 3.92 -2.52 10.03
CA GLU A 98 4.73 -3.64 10.50
C GLU A 98 3.88 -4.52 11.41
N ARG A 99 3.93 -5.82 11.19
CA ARG A 99 3.23 -6.82 12.01
C ARG A 99 4.22 -7.83 12.53
N ILE A 100 4.12 -8.12 13.83
CA ILE A 100 4.92 -9.16 14.47
C ILE A 100 4.05 -10.39 14.64
N SER A 101 4.44 -11.50 14.03
CA SER A 101 3.79 -12.80 14.17
C SER A 101 4.87 -13.86 14.41
N ASN A 102 4.69 -14.69 15.44
CA ASN A 102 5.66 -15.74 15.80
C ASN A 102 7.11 -15.24 15.90
N ASN A 103 7.33 -14.07 16.51
CA ASN A 103 8.62 -13.39 16.65
C ASN A 103 9.27 -12.91 15.33
N PHE A 104 8.55 -12.94 14.22
CA PHE A 104 9.01 -12.38 12.94
C PHE A 104 8.28 -11.08 12.64
N ALA A 105 9.02 -10.01 12.40
CA ALA A 105 8.48 -8.74 11.92
C ALA A 105 8.37 -8.77 10.41
N THR A 106 7.16 -8.53 9.90
CA THR A 106 6.89 -8.42 8.45
C THR A 106 6.31 -7.05 8.15
N ARG A 107 6.89 -6.38 7.19
CA ARG A 107 6.42 -5.07 6.71
C ARG A 107 5.49 -5.24 5.52
N TYR A 108 4.42 -4.44 5.51
CA TYR A 108 3.41 -4.44 4.46
C TYR A 108 3.24 -3.04 3.90
N LEU A 109 3.04 -2.96 2.59
CA LEU A 109 2.69 -1.75 1.86
C LEU A 109 1.31 -1.91 1.25
N GLN A 110 0.48 -0.89 1.41
CA GLN A 110 -0.83 -0.81 0.77
C GLN A 110 -0.99 0.54 0.08
N VAL A 111 -1.50 0.54 -1.14
CA VAL A 111 -1.98 1.76 -1.79
C VAL A 111 -3.44 1.94 -1.38
N ALA A 112 -3.69 2.85 -0.43
CA ALA A 112 -5.04 3.10 0.09
C ALA A 112 -5.86 4.05 -0.80
N LYS A 113 -5.15 4.87 -1.61
CA LYS A 113 -5.77 5.80 -2.57
C LYS A 113 -4.79 6.11 -3.69
N TYR A 114 -5.30 6.18 -4.90
CA TYR A 114 -4.58 6.72 -6.04
C TYR A 114 -5.58 7.38 -7.01
N ARG A 115 -5.43 8.69 -7.27
CA ARG A 115 -6.25 9.40 -8.23
C ARG A 115 -5.72 9.20 -9.64
N GLY A 116 -6.61 8.94 -10.57
CA GLY A 116 -6.29 8.89 -12.00
C GLY A 116 -6.10 7.49 -12.58
N SER A 117 -5.94 6.44 -11.76
CA SER A 117 -5.93 5.05 -12.23
C SER A 117 -6.42 4.05 -11.19
N SER A 118 -6.73 2.84 -11.63
CA SER A 118 -6.94 1.71 -10.75
C SER A 118 -5.64 1.32 -10.06
N HIS A 119 -5.72 0.80 -8.83
CA HIS A 119 -4.59 0.31 -8.05
C HIS A 119 -4.96 -1.02 -7.39
N GLY A 120 -3.95 -1.81 -7.03
CA GLY A 120 -4.15 -3.04 -6.26
C GLY A 120 -4.71 -2.73 -4.87
N ALA A 121 -5.80 -3.40 -4.49
CA ALA A 121 -6.49 -3.18 -3.21
C ALA A 121 -5.85 -3.93 -2.03
N GLY A 122 -4.85 -4.79 -2.29
CA GLY A 122 -4.22 -5.64 -1.28
C GLY A 122 -3.09 -4.98 -0.50
N GLU A 123 -2.69 -5.66 0.59
CA GLU A 123 -1.44 -5.40 1.28
C GLU A 123 -0.36 -6.30 0.71
N PHE A 124 0.79 -5.74 0.41
CA PHE A 124 1.91 -6.44 -0.18
C PHE A 124 3.09 -6.47 0.79
N PRO A 125 3.63 -7.64 1.12
CA PRO A 125 4.84 -7.71 1.92
C PRO A 125 6.01 -7.07 1.17
N PHE A 126 6.88 -6.36 1.90
CA PHE A 126 8.05 -5.74 1.32
C PHE A 126 9.28 -5.87 2.21
N LEU A 127 10.44 -5.81 1.59
CA LEU A 127 11.74 -5.79 2.23
C LEU A 127 12.45 -4.46 1.91
N ILE A 128 13.26 -4.00 2.86
CA ILE A 128 14.19 -2.88 2.66
C ILE A 128 15.58 -3.50 2.59
N GLY A 129 16.20 -3.40 1.44
CA GLY A 129 17.56 -3.89 1.19
C GLY A 129 18.48 -2.77 0.70
N GLU A 130 19.69 -3.12 0.30
CA GLU A 130 20.69 -2.18 -0.22
C GLU A 130 20.19 -1.42 -1.46
N ASN A 131 19.32 -2.01 -2.25
CA ASN A 131 18.74 -1.42 -3.45
C ASN A 131 17.39 -0.73 -3.19
N GLY A 132 17.02 -0.49 -1.93
CA GLY A 132 15.75 0.13 -1.53
C GLY A 132 14.64 -0.88 -1.24
N ILE A 133 13.39 -0.51 -1.57
CA ILE A 133 12.19 -1.30 -1.28
C ILE A 133 11.96 -2.33 -2.38
N SER A 134 11.83 -3.60 -1.97
CA SER A 134 11.43 -4.72 -2.84
C SER A 134 10.04 -5.21 -2.45
N LEU A 135 9.11 -5.21 -3.41
CA LEU A 135 7.73 -5.70 -3.26
C LEU A 135 7.60 -7.04 -3.97
N ILE A 136 6.92 -7.99 -3.33
CA ILE A 136 6.48 -9.24 -3.96
C ILE A 136 4.95 -9.15 -4.09
N PRO A 137 4.42 -8.82 -5.28
CA PRO A 137 2.98 -8.77 -5.47
C PRO A 137 2.41 -10.19 -5.42
N VAL A 138 1.73 -10.55 -4.35
CA VAL A 138 1.12 -11.88 -4.14
C VAL A 138 0.01 -12.15 -5.17
N THR A 139 -0.58 -11.10 -5.74
CA THR A 139 -1.67 -11.21 -6.72
C THR A 139 -1.21 -11.50 -8.15
N SER A 140 0.08 -11.42 -8.44
CA SER A 140 0.60 -11.67 -9.79
C SER A 140 0.89 -13.14 -10.08
N ILE A 141 0.76 -14.03 -9.09
CA ILE A 141 0.81 -15.48 -9.29
C ILE A 141 -0.64 -15.97 -9.48
N GLN A 142 -1.30 -15.52 -10.54
CA GLN A 142 -2.33 -16.35 -11.15
C GLN A 142 -1.58 -17.36 -12.03
N PRO A 143 -1.53 -18.62 -11.63
CA PRO A 143 -1.01 -19.64 -12.54
C PRO A 143 -1.92 -19.64 -13.76
N THR A 144 -1.42 -19.17 -14.88
CA THR A 144 -2.04 -19.37 -16.19
C THR A 144 -1.90 -20.86 -16.53
N TYR A 145 -2.81 -21.66 -15.99
CA TYR A 145 -2.94 -23.03 -16.45
C TYR A 145 -3.74 -23.01 -17.74
N GLU A 146 -3.13 -23.39 -18.85
CA GLU A 146 -3.88 -23.87 -19.98
C GLU A 146 -4.51 -25.20 -19.54
N VAL A 147 -5.80 -25.16 -19.23
CA VAL A 147 -6.55 -26.37 -18.89
C VAL A 147 -6.68 -27.20 -20.17
N SER A 148 -6.03 -28.34 -20.19
CA SER A 148 -6.24 -29.31 -21.29
C SER A 148 -7.70 -29.65 -21.40
N SER A 149 -8.24 -29.69 -22.60
CA SER A 149 -9.59 -30.20 -22.86
C SER A 149 -9.67 -31.73 -22.83
N GLU A 150 -8.52 -32.42 -22.85
CA GLU A 150 -8.44 -33.87 -22.81
C GLU A 150 -8.81 -34.39 -21.41
N ARG A 151 -9.62 -35.42 -21.35
CA ARG A 151 -10.11 -36.08 -20.13
C ARG A 151 -9.52 -37.47 -19.98
N ILE A 152 -9.29 -37.84 -18.74
CA ILE A 152 -8.79 -39.17 -18.36
C ILE A 152 -9.80 -39.78 -17.41
N THR A 153 -10.27 -40.98 -17.70
CA THR A 153 -11.18 -41.72 -16.80
C THR A 153 -10.55 -41.93 -15.43
N THR A 154 -11.36 -41.86 -14.40
CA THR A 154 -10.96 -42.19 -13.03
C THR A 154 -10.90 -43.68 -12.76
N GLY A 155 -11.31 -44.52 -13.71
CA GLY A 155 -11.50 -45.96 -13.50
C GLY A 155 -12.78 -46.31 -12.73
N VAL A 156 -13.51 -45.33 -12.21
CA VAL A 156 -14.77 -45.50 -11.48
C VAL A 156 -15.90 -44.83 -12.27
N PRO A 157 -16.74 -45.60 -13.02
CA PRO A 157 -17.75 -45.01 -13.92
C PRO A 157 -18.74 -44.05 -13.24
N GLN A 158 -19.09 -44.30 -11.98
CA GLN A 158 -19.96 -43.40 -11.21
C GLN A 158 -19.29 -42.07 -10.89
N LEU A 159 -18.00 -42.09 -10.59
CA LEU A 159 -17.21 -40.86 -10.34
C LEU A 159 -17.03 -40.07 -11.63
N ASP A 160 -16.77 -40.75 -12.75
CA ASP A 160 -16.69 -40.09 -14.05
C ASP A 160 -17.99 -39.37 -14.41
N LYS A 161 -19.16 -39.98 -14.13
CA LYS A 161 -20.46 -39.30 -14.28
C LYS A 161 -20.60 -38.06 -13.41
N MET A 162 -20.13 -38.11 -12.17
CA MET A 162 -20.15 -36.94 -11.25
C MET A 162 -19.22 -35.83 -11.74
N LEU A 163 -18.15 -36.15 -12.47
CA LEU A 163 -17.20 -35.25 -13.07
C LEU A 163 -17.56 -34.80 -14.50
N GLY A 164 -18.83 -34.88 -14.88
CA GLY A 164 -19.33 -34.49 -16.21
C GLY A 164 -19.16 -35.57 -17.28
N GLY A 165 -19.02 -36.85 -16.90
CA GLY A 165 -19.09 -38.00 -17.76
C GLY A 165 -17.77 -38.52 -18.33
N GLN A 166 -16.64 -37.84 -18.09
CA GLN A 166 -15.37 -38.13 -18.75
C GLN A 166 -14.15 -38.24 -17.82
N GLY A 167 -14.33 -38.09 -16.49
CA GLY A 167 -13.26 -38.16 -15.51
C GLY A 167 -12.46 -36.84 -15.34
N TYR A 168 -11.17 -36.94 -15.02
CA TYR A 168 -10.30 -35.79 -14.73
C TYR A 168 -9.76 -35.12 -16.00
N TYR A 169 -9.45 -33.81 -15.92
CA TYR A 169 -8.70 -33.16 -16.98
C TYR A 169 -7.24 -33.58 -16.92
N ARG A 170 -6.65 -33.89 -18.07
CA ARG A 170 -5.24 -34.24 -18.18
C ARG A 170 -4.35 -33.11 -17.70
N GLY A 171 -3.33 -33.42 -16.89
CA GLY A 171 -2.40 -32.45 -16.33
C GLY A 171 -2.88 -31.76 -15.06
N ASN A 172 -4.09 -32.06 -14.58
CA ASN A 172 -4.55 -31.52 -13.29
C ASN A 172 -3.99 -32.31 -12.11
N SER A 173 -3.75 -31.60 -11.02
CA SER A 173 -3.42 -32.19 -9.72
C SER A 173 -4.70 -32.41 -8.92
N ILE A 174 -4.92 -33.64 -8.46
CA ILE A 174 -6.13 -34.05 -7.74
C ILE A 174 -5.75 -34.32 -6.28
N LEU A 175 -6.42 -33.65 -5.35
CA LEU A 175 -6.30 -33.91 -3.92
C LEU A 175 -7.45 -34.78 -3.45
N VAL A 176 -7.14 -35.97 -2.92
CA VAL A 176 -8.11 -36.85 -2.25
C VAL A 176 -7.87 -36.77 -0.75
N SER A 177 -8.84 -36.27 0.01
CA SER A 177 -8.78 -36.09 1.45
C SER A 177 -9.81 -36.93 2.18
N GLY A 178 -9.50 -37.44 3.36
CA GLY A 178 -10.38 -38.24 4.21
C GLY A 178 -9.63 -38.83 5.40
N GLU A 179 -10.35 -39.39 6.38
CA GLU A 179 -9.79 -40.07 7.54
C GLU A 179 -9.09 -41.38 7.19
N ALA A 180 -8.36 -41.98 8.13
CA ALA A 180 -7.73 -43.29 7.94
C ALA A 180 -8.81 -44.36 7.62
N GLY A 181 -8.54 -45.23 6.67
CA GLY A 181 -9.47 -46.31 6.27
C GLY A 181 -10.61 -45.96 5.30
N THR A 182 -10.70 -44.67 4.85
CA THR A 182 -11.78 -44.23 3.95
C THR A 182 -11.59 -44.62 2.47
N GLY A 183 -10.57 -45.40 2.14
CA GLY A 183 -10.37 -45.90 0.76
C GLY A 183 -9.62 -44.94 -0.17
N LYS A 184 -8.89 -43.90 0.37
CA LYS A 184 -8.13 -42.94 -0.46
C LYS A 184 -7.17 -43.63 -1.43
N THR A 185 -6.40 -44.58 -0.94
CA THR A 185 -5.42 -45.33 -1.74
C THR A 185 -6.12 -46.18 -2.81
N SER A 186 -7.28 -46.78 -2.49
CA SER A 186 -8.07 -47.59 -3.46
C SER A 186 -8.69 -46.73 -4.55
N LEU A 187 -8.97 -45.46 -4.28
CA LEU A 187 -9.46 -44.51 -5.29
C LEU A 187 -8.31 -43.98 -6.17
N ALA A 188 -7.08 -43.92 -5.65
CA ALA A 188 -5.92 -43.41 -6.38
C ALA A 188 -5.16 -44.48 -7.19
N ALA A 189 -5.46 -45.77 -6.97
CA ALA A 189 -4.86 -46.91 -7.66
C ALA A 189 -5.58 -47.23 -8.95
#